data_23e258e2fcf3a617a4a36161e2e24a5f
#
_entry.id   23e258e2fcf3a617a4a36161e2e24a5f
#
_cell.length_a   1.000
_cell.length_b   1.000
_cell.length_c   1.000
_cell.angle_alpha   90.00
_cell.angle_beta   90.00
_cell.angle_gamma   90.00
#
_symmetry.space_group_name_H-M   'P 1'
#
loop_
_entity.id
_entity.type
_entity.pdbx_description
1 polymer ?
#
loop_
_entity_poly.entity_id
_entity_poly.type
_entity_poly.pdbx_seq_one_letter_code
_entity_poly.pdbx_strand_id
1 'polypeptide(L)'
;MIEVLTATDSQKLLHQLNALLEQELRCQPKVCGLRLIESAHDNGLRMTARLRDFEVKDLLSLTQFFGFDTETFSLAVNLLDRFLSKMKVQPKHLGCVGLSCFYLAVKSTEEERNVPLATDLIRISQYRFTVSDLMRMEKIVLEKVCWKVRATTAFQFLQLYYSLLQENVPHERSSLNFERLEAQLKACYCRIIFSKAKPSVLALSIIALEIQAQKYIELTEGVERLQKHSKDDYSNNK
;
A
#
# COMPACT_ATOMS: atom_id res chain seq x y z
N MET A 1 7.34 25.07 28.53
CA MET A 1 8.03 24.98 27.20
C MET A 1 7.82 23.64 26.50
N ILE A 2 7.64 22.54 27.21
CA ILE A 2 7.41 21.18 26.65
C ILE A 2 6.00 21.05 26.04
N GLU A 3 4.97 21.62 26.65
CA GLU A 3 3.58 21.53 26.14
C GLU A 3 3.35 22.24 24.79
N VAL A 4 4.10 23.31 24.50
CA VAL A 4 3.96 24.06 23.23
C VAL A 4 4.58 23.29 22.06
N LEU A 5 5.63 22.50 22.32
CA LEU A 5 6.29 21.68 21.29
C LEU A 5 5.42 20.49 20.87
N THR A 6 4.76 19.83 21.83
CA THR A 6 3.86 18.70 21.56
C THR A 6 2.61 19.11 20.78
N ALA A 7 1.99 20.22 21.13
CA ALA A 7 0.83 20.76 20.38
C ALA A 7 1.17 21.09 18.91
N THR A 8 2.39 21.58 18.67
CA THR A 8 2.86 21.89 17.30
C THR A 8 3.06 20.62 16.45
N ASP A 9 3.52 19.53 17.06
CA ASP A 9 3.78 18.28 16.33
C ASP A 9 2.46 17.55 16.01
N SER A 10 1.50 17.49 16.95
CA SER A 10 0.16 16.98 16.67
C SER A 10 -0.56 17.74 15.56
N GLN A 11 -0.42 19.05 15.51
CA GLN A 11 -0.99 19.88 14.43
C GLN A 11 -0.36 19.55 13.07
N LYS A 12 0.95 19.32 13.01
CA LYS A 12 1.63 18.92 11.78
C LYS A 12 1.14 17.55 11.30
N LEU A 13 1.01 16.57 12.20
CA LEU A 13 0.50 15.24 11.87
C LEU A 13 -0.94 15.29 11.35
N LEU A 14 -1.81 16.10 11.95
CA LEU A 14 -3.17 16.30 11.48
C LEU A 14 -3.22 16.99 10.10
N HIS A 15 -2.33 17.97 9.86
CA HIS A 15 -2.22 18.59 8.54
C HIS A 15 -1.77 17.59 7.48
N GLN A 16 -0.79 16.72 7.80
CA GLN A 16 -0.37 15.63 6.91
C GLN A 16 -1.52 14.64 6.65
N LEU A 17 -2.30 14.28 7.68
CA LEU A 17 -3.45 13.41 7.53
C LEU A 17 -4.48 13.99 6.56
N ASN A 18 -4.82 15.25 6.70
CA ASN A 18 -5.76 15.92 5.79
C ASN A 18 -5.24 15.91 4.35
N ALA A 19 -3.95 16.21 4.14
CA ALA A 19 -3.35 16.17 2.82
C ALA A 19 -3.39 14.77 2.19
N LEU A 20 -3.15 13.72 2.98
CA LEU A 20 -3.26 12.34 2.50
C LEU A 20 -4.71 11.96 2.17
N LEU A 21 -5.68 12.35 3.00
CA LEU A 21 -7.11 12.10 2.77
C LEU A 21 -7.61 12.75 1.47
N GLU A 22 -7.19 14.00 1.19
CA GLU A 22 -7.51 14.69 -0.06
C GLU A 22 -6.93 14.00 -1.30
N GLN A 23 -5.74 13.41 -1.17
CA GLN A 23 -5.04 12.76 -2.27
C GLN A 23 -5.45 11.30 -2.47
N GLU A 24 -6.01 10.67 -1.45
CA GLU A 24 -6.28 9.23 -1.39
C GLU A 24 -7.05 8.72 -2.61
N LEU A 25 -8.07 9.45 -3.06
CA LEU A 25 -8.94 9.00 -4.15
C LEU A 25 -8.33 9.14 -5.54
N ARG A 26 -7.23 9.87 -5.67
CA ARG A 26 -6.68 10.23 -7.00
C ARG A 26 -6.01 9.06 -7.72
N CYS A 27 -5.46 8.11 -6.98
CA CYS A 27 -4.65 7.02 -7.52
C CYS A 27 -5.09 5.65 -6.99
N GLN A 28 -6.39 5.36 -7.05
CA GLN A 28 -6.94 4.08 -6.63
C GLN A 28 -7.23 3.15 -7.82
N PRO A 29 -7.13 1.82 -7.63
CA PRO A 29 -7.56 0.87 -8.63
C PRO A 29 -9.08 0.98 -8.89
N LYS A 30 -9.49 0.67 -10.10
CA LYS A 30 -10.93 0.61 -10.43
C LYS A 30 -11.55 -0.63 -9.79
N VAL A 31 -12.46 -0.44 -8.84
CA VAL A 31 -13.12 -1.54 -8.09
C VAL A 31 -13.84 -2.51 -9.03
N CYS A 32 -14.49 -2.01 -10.10
CA CYS A 32 -15.15 -2.88 -11.08
C CYS A 32 -14.17 -3.83 -11.78
N GLY A 33 -12.96 -3.36 -12.12
CA GLY A 33 -11.90 -4.19 -12.71
C GLY A 33 -11.38 -5.26 -11.74
N LEU A 34 -11.17 -4.89 -10.47
CA LEU A 34 -10.78 -5.86 -9.44
C LEU A 34 -11.85 -6.92 -9.18
N ARG A 35 -13.13 -6.54 -9.19
CA ARG A 35 -14.24 -7.50 -9.06
C ARG A 35 -14.29 -8.51 -10.20
N LEU A 36 -13.95 -8.10 -11.41
CA LEU A 36 -13.86 -9.01 -12.56
C LEU A 36 -12.75 -10.05 -12.38
N ILE A 37 -11.62 -9.65 -11.81
CA ILE A 37 -10.50 -10.56 -11.47
C ILE A 37 -10.90 -11.51 -10.35
N GLU A 38 -11.58 -11.00 -9.32
CA GLU A 38 -12.01 -11.76 -8.15
C GLU A 38 -13.05 -12.83 -8.50
N SER A 39 -13.96 -12.53 -9.41
CA SER A 39 -15.01 -13.45 -9.89
C SER A 39 -14.56 -14.38 -11.02
N ALA A 40 -13.35 -14.22 -11.55
CA ALA A 40 -12.87 -15.02 -12.66
C ALA A 40 -12.55 -16.46 -12.22
N HIS A 41 -13.06 -17.44 -12.96
CA HIS A 41 -12.71 -18.83 -12.80
C HIS A 41 -11.34 -19.11 -13.43
N ASP A 42 -10.57 -20.00 -12.79
CA ASP A 42 -9.25 -20.41 -13.26
C ASP A 42 -9.40 -21.38 -14.43
N ASN A 43 -9.25 -20.83 -15.64
CA ASN A 43 -9.25 -21.60 -16.89
C ASN A 43 -7.90 -21.49 -17.64
N GLY A 44 -6.86 -20.99 -16.97
CA GLY A 44 -5.53 -20.78 -17.54
C GLY A 44 -5.40 -19.60 -18.52
N LEU A 45 -6.51 -18.97 -18.93
CA LEU A 45 -6.52 -17.91 -19.95
C LEU A 45 -6.75 -16.51 -19.37
N ARG A 46 -7.30 -16.43 -18.16
CA ARG A 46 -7.70 -15.16 -17.54
C ARG A 46 -6.96 -14.91 -16.25
N MET A 47 -6.79 -13.62 -15.94
CA MET A 47 -6.32 -13.17 -14.64
C MET A 47 -7.34 -13.53 -13.57
N THR A 48 -6.86 -14.14 -12.47
CA THR A 48 -7.67 -14.52 -11.31
C THR A 48 -7.13 -13.89 -10.03
N ALA A 49 -7.95 -13.83 -8.99
CA ALA A 49 -7.52 -13.39 -7.66
C ALA A 49 -6.31 -14.17 -7.16
N ARG A 50 -6.30 -15.49 -7.36
CA ARG A 50 -5.20 -16.37 -6.96
C ARG A 50 -3.89 -16.01 -7.63
N LEU A 51 -3.88 -15.77 -8.94
CA LEU A 51 -2.68 -15.37 -9.68
C LEU A 51 -2.15 -14.02 -9.20
N ARG A 52 -3.04 -13.03 -9.04
CA ARG A 52 -2.66 -11.72 -8.51
C ARG A 52 -2.07 -11.85 -7.09
N ASP A 53 -2.69 -12.63 -6.22
CA ASP A 53 -2.24 -12.80 -4.83
C ASP A 53 -0.87 -13.52 -4.76
N PHE A 54 -0.59 -14.46 -5.67
CA PHE A 54 0.72 -15.08 -5.81
C PHE A 54 1.77 -14.06 -6.27
N GLU A 55 1.48 -13.28 -7.31
CA GLU A 55 2.40 -12.24 -7.78
C GLU A 55 2.77 -11.26 -6.66
N VAL A 56 1.79 -10.81 -5.88
CA VAL A 56 2.05 -9.90 -4.76
C VAL A 56 2.92 -10.52 -3.68
N LYS A 57 2.78 -11.83 -3.42
CA LYS A 57 3.69 -12.54 -2.50
C LYS A 57 5.12 -12.59 -3.04
N ASP A 58 5.29 -12.76 -4.34
CA ASP A 58 6.61 -12.72 -4.98
C ASP A 58 7.22 -11.32 -4.84
N LEU A 59 6.43 -10.24 -5.04
CA LEU A 59 6.88 -8.87 -4.80
C LEU A 59 7.26 -8.62 -3.33
N LEU A 60 6.52 -9.19 -2.38
CA LEU A 60 6.88 -9.13 -0.96
C LEU A 60 8.21 -9.83 -0.69
N SER A 61 8.43 -10.99 -1.28
CA SER A 61 9.70 -11.73 -1.16
C SER A 61 10.87 -10.94 -1.73
N LEU A 62 10.68 -10.27 -2.88
CA LEU A 62 11.70 -9.40 -3.46
C LEU A 62 11.98 -8.18 -2.56
N THR A 63 10.94 -7.57 -1.99
CA THR A 63 11.08 -6.46 -1.02
C THR A 63 11.95 -6.88 0.16
N GLN A 64 11.69 -8.06 0.72
CA GLN A 64 12.46 -8.61 1.84
C GLN A 64 13.90 -8.95 1.44
N PHE A 65 14.09 -9.55 0.26
CA PHE A 65 15.41 -9.91 -0.25
C PHE A 65 16.33 -8.70 -0.42
N PHE A 66 15.81 -7.60 -0.98
CA PHE A 66 16.58 -6.38 -1.20
C PHE A 66 16.62 -5.46 0.04
N GLY A 67 15.84 -5.75 1.09
CA GLY A 67 15.75 -4.92 2.29
C GLY A 67 15.05 -3.57 2.05
N PHE A 68 14.12 -3.51 1.09
CA PHE A 68 13.37 -2.30 0.79
C PHE A 68 12.28 -2.02 1.82
N ASP A 69 11.86 -0.75 1.88
CA ASP A 69 10.82 -0.29 2.79
C ASP A 69 9.43 -0.85 2.40
N THR A 70 8.54 -0.94 3.39
CA THR A 70 7.15 -1.34 3.18
C THR A 70 6.39 -0.36 2.29
N GLU A 71 6.79 0.91 2.26
CA GLU A 71 6.22 1.88 1.32
C GLU A 71 6.50 1.49 -0.13
N THR A 72 7.70 1.02 -0.45
CA THR A 72 8.07 0.51 -1.78
C THR A 72 7.17 -0.65 -2.20
N PHE A 73 6.95 -1.61 -1.31
CA PHE A 73 6.03 -2.72 -1.53
C PHE A 73 4.59 -2.25 -1.73
N SER A 74 4.11 -1.36 -0.87
CA SER A 74 2.76 -0.80 -0.93
C SER A 74 2.50 -0.08 -2.26
N LEU A 75 3.46 0.72 -2.71
CA LEU A 75 3.39 1.43 -3.99
C LEU A 75 3.41 0.45 -5.18
N ALA A 76 4.24 -0.59 -5.12
CA ALA A 76 4.29 -1.61 -6.16
C ALA A 76 2.94 -2.32 -6.32
N VAL A 77 2.30 -2.69 -5.21
CA VAL A 77 0.97 -3.31 -5.21
C VAL A 77 -0.11 -2.35 -5.74
N ASN A 78 -0.06 -1.07 -5.35
CA ASN A 78 -0.98 -0.07 -5.89
C ASN A 78 -0.85 0.08 -7.41
N LEU A 79 0.38 0.16 -7.94
CA LEU A 79 0.62 0.24 -9.38
C LEU A 79 0.10 -1.00 -10.12
N LEU A 80 0.37 -2.19 -9.58
CA LEU A 80 -0.10 -3.46 -10.12
C LEU A 80 -1.63 -3.51 -10.18
N ASP A 81 -2.30 -3.22 -9.06
CA ASP A 81 -3.76 -3.26 -8.98
C ASP A 81 -4.43 -2.21 -9.87
N ARG A 82 -3.86 -1.01 -9.97
CA ARG A 82 -4.32 0.02 -10.91
C ARG A 82 -4.19 -0.42 -12.36
N PHE A 83 -3.09 -1.08 -12.70
CA PHE A 83 -2.87 -1.61 -14.04
C PHE A 83 -3.86 -2.75 -14.35
N LEU A 84 -3.92 -3.77 -13.49
CA LEU A 84 -4.80 -4.93 -13.65
C LEU A 84 -6.29 -4.56 -13.68
N SER A 85 -6.69 -3.51 -12.95
CA SER A 85 -8.07 -3.03 -12.94
C SER A 85 -8.51 -2.35 -14.24
N LYS A 86 -7.56 -1.98 -15.12
CA LYS A 86 -7.81 -1.30 -16.40
C LYS A 86 -7.48 -2.16 -17.61
N MET A 87 -6.60 -3.15 -17.45
CA MET A 87 -6.05 -3.94 -18.55
C MET A 87 -6.35 -5.43 -18.39
N LYS A 88 -6.77 -6.06 -19.50
CA LYS A 88 -6.86 -7.51 -19.56
C LYS A 88 -5.45 -8.08 -19.77
N VAL A 89 -4.90 -8.70 -18.74
CA VAL A 89 -3.57 -9.31 -18.76
C VAL A 89 -3.70 -10.82 -18.87
N GLN A 90 -2.93 -11.42 -19.78
CA GLN A 90 -2.81 -12.89 -19.81
C GLN A 90 -1.88 -13.35 -18.68
N PRO A 91 -2.15 -14.51 -18.04
CA PRO A 91 -1.33 -15.02 -16.92
C PRO A 91 0.17 -15.06 -17.20
N LYS A 92 0.57 -15.44 -18.42
CA LYS A 92 1.98 -15.50 -18.82
C LYS A 92 2.75 -14.18 -18.78
N HIS A 93 2.04 -13.04 -18.79
CA HIS A 93 2.65 -11.71 -18.75
C HIS A 93 2.62 -11.10 -17.33
N LEU A 94 1.99 -11.75 -16.36
CA LEU A 94 1.79 -11.20 -15.03
C LEU A 94 3.11 -10.88 -14.34
N GLY A 95 4.09 -11.80 -14.37
CA GLY A 95 5.39 -11.58 -13.75
C GLY A 95 6.15 -10.39 -14.35
N CYS A 96 6.05 -10.15 -15.68
CA CYS A 96 6.64 -8.98 -16.30
C CYS A 96 5.94 -7.69 -15.86
N VAL A 97 4.61 -7.68 -15.75
CA VAL A 97 3.83 -6.55 -15.25
C VAL A 97 4.16 -6.28 -13.78
N GLY A 98 4.15 -7.32 -12.93
CA GLY A 98 4.43 -7.19 -11.50
C GLY A 98 5.84 -6.65 -11.25
N LEU A 99 6.86 -7.24 -11.91
CA LEU A 99 8.25 -6.79 -11.75
C LEU A 99 8.45 -5.36 -12.27
N SER A 100 7.75 -4.96 -13.33
CA SER A 100 7.80 -3.57 -13.84
C SER A 100 7.17 -2.59 -12.85
N CYS A 101 6.04 -2.93 -12.24
CA CYS A 101 5.42 -2.13 -11.19
C CYS A 101 6.35 -2.01 -9.97
N PHE A 102 6.98 -3.11 -9.57
CA PHE A 102 7.94 -3.14 -8.47
C PHE A 102 9.15 -2.25 -8.76
N TYR A 103 9.75 -2.36 -9.95
CA TYR A 103 10.92 -1.57 -10.32
C TYR A 103 10.60 -0.08 -10.42
N LEU A 104 9.40 0.29 -10.88
CA LEU A 104 8.92 1.67 -10.86
C LEU A 104 8.75 2.19 -9.41
N ALA A 105 8.23 1.36 -8.51
CA ALA A 105 8.11 1.71 -7.10
C ALA A 105 9.50 1.92 -6.48
N VAL A 106 10.42 0.97 -6.65
CA VAL A 106 11.81 1.07 -6.15
C VAL A 106 12.46 2.37 -6.62
N LYS A 107 12.43 2.68 -7.92
CA LYS A 107 13.00 3.92 -8.48
C LYS A 107 12.34 5.20 -7.97
N SER A 108 11.13 5.11 -7.42
CA SER A 108 10.38 6.27 -6.91
C SER A 108 10.52 6.50 -5.42
N THR A 109 10.87 5.47 -4.65
CA THR A 109 10.87 5.51 -3.18
C THR A 109 12.24 5.31 -2.56
N GLU A 110 13.10 4.50 -3.20
CA GLU A 110 14.41 4.17 -2.65
C GLU A 110 15.47 5.19 -3.08
N GLU A 111 16.56 5.28 -2.32
CA GLU A 111 17.72 6.07 -2.71
C GLU A 111 18.38 5.46 -3.95
N GLU A 112 18.88 6.29 -4.86
CA GLU A 112 19.46 5.88 -6.14
C GLU A 112 20.53 4.78 -5.97
N ARG A 113 21.36 4.88 -4.95
CA ARG A 113 22.41 3.88 -4.62
C ARG A 113 21.88 2.49 -4.28
N ASN A 114 20.62 2.41 -3.84
CA ASN A 114 19.96 1.16 -3.43
C ASN A 114 19.14 0.54 -4.57
N VAL A 115 18.98 1.25 -5.70
CA VAL A 115 18.24 0.74 -6.85
C VAL A 115 19.08 -0.32 -7.56
N PRO A 116 18.62 -1.59 -7.63
CA PRO A 116 19.36 -2.65 -8.30
C PRO A 116 19.40 -2.44 -9.81
N LEU A 117 20.39 -3.03 -10.45
CA LEU A 117 20.40 -3.13 -11.90
C LEU A 117 19.21 -3.99 -12.39
N ALA A 118 18.61 -3.61 -13.50
CA ALA A 118 17.50 -4.36 -14.10
C ALA A 118 17.86 -5.84 -14.36
N THR A 119 19.11 -6.12 -14.74
CA THR A 119 19.64 -7.49 -14.91
C THR A 119 19.61 -8.30 -13.63
N ASP A 120 20.00 -7.69 -12.49
CA ASP A 120 19.99 -8.35 -11.19
C ASP A 120 18.58 -8.59 -10.69
N LEU A 121 17.70 -7.61 -10.87
CA LEU A 121 16.30 -7.72 -10.51
C LEU A 121 15.63 -8.89 -11.25
N ILE A 122 15.83 -9.01 -12.56
CA ILE A 122 15.29 -10.12 -13.37
C ILE A 122 15.89 -11.45 -12.91
N ARG A 123 17.21 -11.51 -12.69
CA ARG A 123 17.90 -12.73 -12.24
C ARG A 123 17.37 -13.23 -10.90
N ILE A 124 17.17 -12.33 -9.94
CA ILE A 124 16.67 -12.68 -8.58
C ILE A 124 15.20 -13.08 -8.64
N SER A 125 14.38 -12.43 -9.47
CA SER A 125 12.97 -12.79 -9.64
C SER A 125 12.76 -14.14 -10.34
N GLN A 126 13.81 -14.72 -10.94
CA GLN A 126 13.77 -15.99 -11.68
C GLN A 126 12.83 -15.99 -12.89
N TYR A 127 12.35 -14.82 -13.33
CA TYR A 127 11.55 -14.70 -14.53
C TYR A 127 12.39 -14.83 -15.81
N ARG A 128 11.76 -15.33 -16.87
CA ARG A 128 12.42 -15.55 -18.17
C ARG A 128 12.00 -14.48 -19.18
N PHE A 129 12.43 -13.24 -18.98
CA PHE A 129 12.30 -12.15 -19.94
C PHE A 129 13.54 -11.26 -19.90
N THR A 130 13.71 -10.42 -20.93
CA THR A 130 14.89 -9.57 -21.09
C THR A 130 14.71 -8.21 -20.41
N VAL A 131 15.83 -7.49 -20.22
CA VAL A 131 15.79 -6.08 -19.77
C VAL A 131 14.95 -5.23 -20.72
N SER A 132 15.04 -5.49 -22.04
CA SER A 132 14.23 -4.78 -23.03
C SER A 132 12.73 -5.01 -22.85
N ASP A 133 12.34 -6.22 -22.46
CA ASP A 133 10.93 -6.53 -22.15
C ASP A 133 10.47 -5.79 -20.91
N LEU A 134 11.31 -5.77 -19.84
CA LEU A 134 11.03 -5.02 -18.61
C LEU A 134 10.84 -3.54 -18.91
N MET A 135 11.77 -2.90 -19.61
CA MET A 135 11.71 -1.47 -19.96
C MET A 135 10.47 -1.14 -20.81
N ARG A 136 10.14 -2.02 -21.75
CA ARG A 136 8.94 -1.86 -22.59
C ARG A 136 7.67 -1.96 -21.76
N MET A 137 7.61 -2.90 -20.82
CA MET A 137 6.47 -3.05 -19.94
C MET A 137 6.36 -1.89 -18.95
N GLU A 138 7.46 -1.38 -18.40
CA GLU A 138 7.45 -0.17 -17.56
C GLU A 138 6.80 1.02 -18.29
N LYS A 139 7.15 1.24 -19.56
CA LYS A 139 6.52 2.29 -20.39
C LYS A 139 5.01 2.09 -20.49
N ILE A 140 4.58 0.86 -20.75
CA ILE A 140 3.15 0.52 -20.86
C ILE A 140 2.44 0.77 -19.50
N VAL A 141 3.06 0.38 -18.38
CA VAL A 141 2.52 0.64 -17.04
C VAL A 141 2.38 2.15 -16.81
N LEU A 142 3.44 2.93 -17.08
CA LEU A 142 3.43 4.39 -16.92
C LEU A 142 2.31 5.05 -17.71
N GLU A 143 2.11 4.67 -18.96
CA GLU A 143 1.03 5.19 -19.81
C GLU A 143 -0.36 4.86 -19.21
N LYS A 144 -0.56 3.63 -18.70
CA LYS A 144 -1.84 3.20 -18.14
C LYS A 144 -2.15 3.81 -16.77
N VAL A 145 -1.14 4.12 -15.98
CA VAL A 145 -1.31 4.87 -14.73
C VAL A 145 -1.24 6.39 -14.93
N CYS A 146 -1.19 6.85 -16.19
CA CYS A 146 -1.13 8.26 -16.58
C CYS A 146 0.08 8.99 -15.96
N TRP A 147 1.23 8.33 -15.86
CA TRP A 147 2.49 8.83 -15.26
C TRP A 147 2.37 9.21 -13.77
N LYS A 148 1.22 8.92 -13.16
CA LYS A 148 0.99 9.14 -11.72
C LYS A 148 1.53 7.94 -10.94
N VAL A 149 2.84 7.87 -10.77
CA VAL A 149 3.50 6.77 -10.07
C VAL A 149 3.21 6.86 -8.57
N ARG A 150 3.48 8.02 -7.96
CA ARG A 150 3.24 8.21 -6.52
C ARG A 150 1.75 8.21 -6.22
N ALA A 151 1.36 7.37 -5.26
CA ALA A 151 0.00 7.24 -4.75
C ALA A 151 0.02 7.29 -3.24
N THR A 152 -1.08 7.70 -2.63
CA THR A 152 -1.26 7.59 -1.18
C THR A 152 -1.51 6.13 -0.83
N THR A 153 -0.68 5.57 0.04
CA THR A 153 -0.72 4.15 0.44
C THR A 153 -1.33 3.96 1.83
N ALA A 154 -1.83 2.76 2.10
CA ALA A 154 -2.30 2.43 3.45
C ALA A 154 -1.14 2.39 4.46
N PHE A 155 0.10 2.20 4.03
CA PHE A 155 1.26 2.24 4.91
C PHE A 155 1.52 3.67 5.43
N GLN A 156 1.40 4.69 4.58
CA GLN A 156 1.49 6.09 5.00
C GLN A 156 0.43 6.45 6.05
N PHE A 157 -0.82 6.01 5.84
CA PHE A 157 -1.87 6.17 6.85
C PHE A 157 -1.58 5.41 8.14
N LEU A 158 -1.06 4.18 8.03
CA LEU A 158 -0.72 3.36 9.19
C LEU A 158 0.32 4.06 10.08
N GLN A 159 1.39 4.58 9.47
CA GLN A 159 2.44 5.34 10.17
C GLN A 159 1.85 6.57 10.87
N LEU A 160 1.01 7.32 10.16
CA LEU A 160 0.45 8.57 10.66
C LEU A 160 -0.55 8.36 11.79
N TYR A 161 -1.46 7.39 11.62
CA TYR A 161 -2.41 7.01 12.67
C TYR A 161 -1.71 6.47 13.91
N TYR A 162 -0.67 5.65 13.72
CA TYR A 162 0.13 5.15 14.83
C TYR A 162 0.79 6.29 15.60
N SER A 163 1.42 7.25 14.93
CA SER A 163 2.05 8.41 15.57
C SER A 163 1.04 9.26 16.34
N LEU A 164 -0.13 9.54 15.75
CA LEU A 164 -1.20 10.30 16.41
C LEU A 164 -1.76 9.60 17.64
N LEU A 165 -1.84 8.27 17.63
CA LEU A 165 -2.30 7.50 18.79
C LEU A 165 -1.24 7.47 19.90
N GLN A 166 0.03 7.36 19.56
CA GLN A 166 1.12 7.34 20.53
C GLN A 166 1.27 8.67 21.28
N GLU A 167 1.03 9.80 20.62
CA GLU A 167 1.09 11.12 21.29
C GLU A 167 0.01 11.29 22.37
N ASN A 168 -1.12 10.58 22.24
CA ASN A 168 -2.26 10.74 23.17
C ASN A 168 -2.29 9.73 24.32
N VAL A 169 -1.28 8.85 24.42
CA VAL A 169 -1.23 7.80 25.46
C VAL A 169 0.04 7.94 26.30
N PRO A 170 -0.06 7.94 27.64
CA PRO A 170 1.11 7.93 28.52
C PRO A 170 2.00 6.72 28.21
N HIS A 171 3.32 6.97 28.07
CA HIS A 171 4.36 6.01 27.67
C HIS A 171 4.38 4.67 28.42
N GLU A 172 3.75 4.61 29.59
CA GLU A 172 3.80 3.43 30.48
C GLU A 172 2.71 2.38 30.23
N ARG A 173 1.70 2.66 29.40
CA ARG A 173 0.46 1.83 29.37
C ARG A 173 0.02 1.26 28.03
N SER A 174 0.60 1.66 26.92
CA SER A 174 0.17 1.18 25.61
C SER A 174 1.33 1.00 24.69
N SER A 175 1.72 -0.22 24.46
CA SER A 175 2.68 -0.56 23.40
C SER A 175 1.96 -1.25 22.24
N LEU A 176 1.23 -0.47 21.43
CA LEU A 176 0.91 -0.95 20.09
C LEU A 176 2.22 -1.29 19.39
N ASN A 177 2.37 -2.54 18.98
CA ASN A 177 3.55 -2.97 18.26
C ASN A 177 3.41 -2.61 16.77
N PHE A 178 4.16 -1.61 16.31
CA PHE A 178 4.12 -1.16 14.93
C PHE A 178 4.53 -2.25 13.95
N GLU A 179 5.55 -3.05 14.26
CA GLU A 179 6.00 -4.16 13.40
C GLU A 179 4.88 -5.18 13.17
N ARG A 180 4.06 -5.43 14.18
CA ARG A 180 2.90 -6.31 14.07
C ARG A 180 1.81 -5.73 13.17
N LEU A 181 1.51 -4.44 13.31
CA LEU A 181 0.56 -3.73 12.45
C LEU A 181 1.04 -3.73 10.99
N GLU A 182 2.31 -3.50 10.78
CA GLU A 182 2.95 -3.54 9.47
C GLU A 182 2.89 -4.94 8.85
N ALA A 183 3.15 -5.99 9.62
CA ALA A 183 3.03 -7.37 9.16
C ALA A 183 1.59 -7.72 8.76
N GLN A 184 0.60 -7.25 9.53
CA GLN A 184 -0.82 -7.40 9.20
C GLN A 184 -1.17 -6.67 7.90
N LEU A 185 -0.65 -5.46 7.67
CA LEU A 185 -0.85 -4.72 6.44
C LEU A 185 -0.24 -5.45 5.24
N LYS A 186 0.98 -5.96 5.36
CA LYS A 186 1.63 -6.79 4.33
C LYS A 186 0.78 -8.02 3.99
N ALA A 187 0.22 -8.68 4.99
CA ALA A 187 -0.69 -9.82 4.79
C ALA A 187 -1.98 -9.40 4.06
N CYS A 188 -2.55 -8.24 4.38
CA CYS A 188 -3.72 -7.70 3.67
C CYS A 188 -3.41 -7.43 2.19
N TYR A 189 -2.26 -6.83 1.88
CA TYR A 189 -1.86 -6.58 0.49
C TYR A 189 -1.75 -7.86 -0.34
N CYS A 190 -1.42 -9.00 0.27
CA CYS A 190 -1.37 -10.30 -0.40
C CYS A 190 -2.75 -10.89 -0.75
N ARG A 191 -3.84 -10.19 -0.50
CA ARG A 191 -5.21 -10.63 -0.79
C ARG A 191 -5.98 -9.53 -1.50
N ILE A 192 -6.41 -9.81 -2.75
CA ILE A 192 -7.10 -8.85 -3.63
C ILE A 192 -8.35 -8.22 -3.00
N ILE A 193 -9.01 -8.93 -2.08
CA ILE A 193 -10.22 -8.44 -1.42
C ILE A 193 -9.99 -7.10 -0.70
N PHE A 194 -8.80 -6.90 -0.13
CA PHE A 194 -8.44 -5.66 0.56
C PHE A 194 -8.06 -4.52 -0.38
N SER A 195 -7.69 -4.80 -1.64
CA SER A 195 -7.35 -3.78 -2.64
C SER A 195 -8.55 -2.91 -3.06
N LYS A 196 -9.75 -3.30 -2.68
CA LYS A 196 -10.98 -2.52 -2.91
C LYS A 196 -11.28 -1.50 -1.81
N ALA A 197 -10.63 -1.65 -0.66
CA ALA A 197 -10.76 -0.72 0.46
C ALA A 197 -9.95 0.55 0.21
N LYS A 198 -10.44 1.68 0.74
CA LYS A 198 -9.64 2.90 0.78
C LYS A 198 -8.41 2.68 1.68
N PRO A 199 -7.24 3.21 1.32
CA PRO A 199 -6.02 3.10 2.12
C PRO A 199 -6.19 3.53 3.59
N SER A 200 -6.85 4.66 3.85
CA SER A 200 -7.16 5.16 5.20
C SER A 200 -8.01 4.18 5.99
N VAL A 201 -9.05 3.62 5.36
CA VAL A 201 -9.95 2.66 6.00
C VAL A 201 -9.22 1.36 6.33
N LEU A 202 -8.39 0.85 5.41
CA LEU A 202 -7.62 -0.36 5.64
C LEU A 202 -6.65 -0.19 6.83
N ALA A 203 -5.88 0.90 6.84
CA ALA A 203 -4.93 1.19 7.92
C ALA A 203 -5.63 1.32 9.28
N LEU A 204 -6.72 2.10 9.34
CA LEU A 204 -7.44 2.32 10.59
C LEU A 204 -8.13 1.04 11.09
N SER A 205 -8.63 0.20 10.18
CA SER A 205 -9.24 -1.09 10.54
C SER A 205 -8.23 -2.05 11.15
N ILE A 206 -7.01 -2.09 10.64
CA ILE A 206 -5.92 -2.91 11.21
C ILE A 206 -5.62 -2.47 12.65
N ILE A 207 -5.49 -1.16 12.88
CA ILE A 207 -5.24 -0.60 14.21
C ILE A 207 -6.40 -0.91 15.16
N ALA A 208 -7.64 -0.68 14.71
CA ALA A 208 -8.83 -0.91 15.52
C ALA A 208 -8.95 -2.39 15.96
N LEU A 209 -8.70 -3.32 15.04
CA LEU A 209 -8.72 -4.75 15.33
C LEU A 209 -7.61 -5.15 16.31
N GLU A 210 -6.42 -4.58 16.19
CA GLU A 210 -5.31 -4.86 17.10
C GLU A 210 -5.62 -4.33 18.51
N ILE A 211 -6.15 -3.10 18.63
CA ILE A 211 -6.59 -2.51 19.89
C ILE A 211 -7.66 -3.39 20.56
N GLN A 212 -8.64 -3.84 19.80
CA GLN A 212 -9.69 -4.71 20.30
C GLN A 212 -9.14 -6.07 20.75
N ALA A 213 -8.24 -6.67 19.97
CA ALA A 213 -7.63 -7.97 20.28
C ALA A 213 -6.77 -7.92 21.55
N GLN A 214 -6.08 -6.82 21.79
CA GLN A 214 -5.23 -6.62 22.96
C GLN A 214 -5.97 -6.02 24.16
N LYS A 215 -7.27 -5.70 24.02
CA LYS A 215 -8.11 -5.06 25.03
C LYS A 215 -7.57 -3.71 25.53
N TYR A 216 -6.96 -2.94 24.63
CA TYR A 216 -6.48 -1.58 24.94
C TYR A 216 -7.63 -0.58 24.94
N ILE A 217 -8.43 -0.58 26.02
CA ILE A 217 -9.65 0.25 26.15
C ILE A 217 -9.33 1.74 25.99
N GLU A 218 -8.19 2.18 26.51
CA GLU A 218 -7.77 3.60 26.50
C GLU A 218 -7.53 4.15 25.08
N LEU A 219 -7.20 3.29 24.11
CA LEU A 219 -6.97 3.68 22.70
C LEU A 219 -8.26 3.72 21.86
N THR A 220 -9.35 3.17 22.37
CA THR A 220 -10.62 3.08 21.64
C THR A 220 -11.16 4.46 21.27
N GLU A 221 -11.12 5.42 22.22
CA GLU A 221 -11.53 6.80 21.95
C GLU A 221 -10.69 7.48 20.87
N GLY A 222 -9.36 7.22 20.84
CA GLY A 222 -8.46 7.74 19.82
C GLY A 222 -8.85 7.25 18.43
N VAL A 223 -9.17 5.96 18.30
CA VAL A 223 -9.62 5.37 17.03
C VAL A 223 -10.95 5.97 16.58
N GLU A 224 -11.91 6.14 17.51
CA GLU A 224 -13.21 6.75 17.18
C GLU A 224 -13.06 8.18 16.70
N ARG A 225 -12.18 8.98 17.31
CA ARG A 225 -11.85 10.34 16.86
C ARG A 225 -11.27 10.35 15.44
N LEU A 226 -10.33 9.45 15.15
CA LEU A 226 -9.72 9.32 13.82
C LEU A 226 -10.75 8.85 12.77
N GLN A 227 -11.66 7.94 13.14
CA GLN A 227 -12.75 7.53 12.26
C GLN A 227 -13.70 8.67 11.92
N LYS A 228 -14.06 9.49 12.92
CA LYS A 228 -14.91 10.66 12.71
C LYS A 228 -14.23 11.67 11.81
N HIS A 229 -12.98 12.03 12.10
CA HIS A 229 -12.20 12.97 11.29
C HIS A 229 -12.10 12.52 9.84
N SER A 230 -11.79 11.25 9.58
CA SER A 230 -11.68 10.69 8.23
C SER A 230 -13.02 10.65 7.49
N LYS A 231 -14.16 10.62 8.18
CA LYS A 231 -15.50 10.68 7.56
C LYS A 231 -15.93 12.12 7.25
N ASP A 232 -15.65 13.05 8.14
CA ASP A 232 -16.07 14.46 8.01
C ASP A 232 -15.37 15.12 6.81
N ASP A 233 -14.13 14.77 6.53
CA ASP A 233 -13.37 15.26 5.37
C ASP A 233 -14.00 14.84 4.03
N TYR A 234 -14.63 13.65 3.96
CA TYR A 234 -15.36 13.19 2.78
C TYR A 234 -16.71 13.86 2.57
N SER A 235 -17.30 14.41 3.62
CA SER A 235 -18.60 15.09 3.54
C SER A 235 -18.48 16.51 3.03
N ASN A 236 -17.33 17.16 3.26
CA ASN A 236 -17.06 18.54 2.86
C ASN A 236 -16.52 18.67 1.41
N ASN A 237 -16.16 17.55 0.76
CA ASN A 237 -15.60 17.49 -0.59
C ASN A 237 -16.61 16.96 -1.66
N LYS A 238 -17.89 16.96 -1.36
CA LYS A 238 -19.00 16.73 -2.30
C LYS A 238 -19.69 18.02 -2.62
#